data_9a5ee0e6a29674281f608ffe0f7883aa
#
_entry.id   9a5ee0e6a29674281f608ffe0f7883aa
#
_cell.length_a   1.000
_cell.length_b   1.000
_cell.length_c   1.000
_cell.angle_alpha   90.00
_cell.angle_beta   90.00
_cell.angle_gamma   90.00
#
_symmetry.space_group_name_H-M   'P 1'
#
loop_
_entity.id
_entity.type
_entity.pdbx_description
1 polymer ?
#
loop_
_entity_poly.entity_id
_entity_poly.type
_entity_poly.pdbx_seq_one_letter_code
_entity_poly.pdbx_strand_id
1 'polypeptide(L)'
;MPRNENPIEKTESFGHVVKVQQVIDFMVLSDLMGGQRYHSEMEQFITQTFNGVGVNDAYFSNRLKALFEAGHVTRHWDGDNRYNRFYRITDSGMEYFKLMLREMPERVKRAKRVYDSFDSYIEKFGKMNLK
;
A
#
# COMPACT_ATOMS: atom_id res chain seq x y z
N MET A 1 -15.83 35.79 -4.95
CA MET A 1 -16.92 35.31 -5.51
C MET A 1 -17.19 33.86 -5.26
N PRO A 2 -18.23 33.68 -4.79
CA PRO A 2 -18.54 32.34 -4.49
C PRO A 2 -18.89 31.65 -5.74
N ARG A 3 -18.36 30.59 -5.87
CA ARG A 3 -18.61 29.89 -7.01
C ARG A 3 -19.70 28.95 -6.81
N ASN A 4 -19.97 28.59 -5.68
CA ASN A 4 -20.85 27.47 -5.49
C ASN A 4 -21.69 27.71 -4.26
N GLU A 5 -22.95 27.97 -4.44
CA GLU A 5 -23.83 28.29 -3.33
C GLU A 5 -24.11 27.09 -2.47
N ASN A 6 -24.29 25.93 -3.08
CA ASN A 6 -24.61 24.72 -2.38
C ASN A 6 -23.67 23.62 -2.81
N PRO A 7 -22.43 23.73 -2.41
CA PRO A 7 -21.46 22.76 -2.87
C PRO A 7 -21.71 21.39 -2.23
N ILE A 8 -21.41 20.38 -2.98
CA ILE A 8 -21.34 19.05 -2.42
C ILE A 8 -20.11 19.09 -1.52
N GLU A 9 -20.33 18.79 -0.26
CA GLU A 9 -19.25 18.86 0.69
C GLU A 9 -18.24 17.77 0.39
N LYS A 10 -16.98 18.19 0.34
CA LYS A 10 -15.91 17.25 0.08
C LYS A 10 -15.53 16.55 1.36
N THR A 11 -15.96 15.31 1.52
CA THR A 11 -15.65 14.56 2.71
C THR A 11 -14.23 14.00 2.67
N GLU A 12 -13.68 13.86 1.46
CA GLU A 12 -12.34 13.32 1.33
C GLU A 12 -11.74 13.71 -0.01
N SER A 13 -10.44 13.93 -0.05
CA SER A 13 -9.75 14.20 -1.29
C SER A 13 -9.18 12.92 -1.86
N PHE A 14 -8.83 12.92 -3.14
CA PHE A 14 -8.18 11.77 -3.76
C PHE A 14 -6.92 11.35 -3.03
N GLY A 15 -6.21 12.31 -2.45
CA GLY A 15 -5.00 12.00 -1.72
C GLY A 15 -5.22 11.23 -0.44
N HIS A 16 -6.45 11.15 0.04
CA HIS A 16 -6.78 10.46 1.26
C HIS A 16 -7.40 9.09 1.05
N VAL A 17 -7.62 8.69 -0.21
CA VAL A 17 -7.98 7.30 -0.44
C VAL A 17 -6.71 6.48 -0.28
N VAL A 18 -6.71 5.25 -0.66
CA VAL A 18 -5.57 4.38 -0.38
C VAL A 18 -4.36 4.79 -1.22
N LYS A 19 -3.21 4.93 -0.56
CA LYS A 19 -1.94 5.19 -1.23
C LYS A 19 -1.18 3.87 -1.38
N VAL A 20 -0.41 3.76 -2.46
CA VAL A 20 0.42 2.56 -2.69
C VAL A 20 1.33 2.29 -1.51
N GLN A 21 1.91 3.35 -0.93
CA GLN A 21 2.74 3.25 0.25
C GLN A 21 2.04 2.49 1.38
N GLN A 22 0.78 2.80 1.62
CA GLN A 22 0.02 2.17 2.69
C GLN A 22 -0.27 0.70 2.38
N VAL A 23 -0.53 0.38 1.12
CA VAL A 23 -0.74 -1.00 0.71
C VAL A 23 0.51 -1.83 0.96
N ILE A 24 1.66 -1.31 0.54
CA ILE A 24 2.92 -2.03 0.70
C ILE A 24 3.26 -2.19 2.19
N ASP A 25 3.13 -1.13 2.96
CA ASP A 25 3.42 -1.20 4.40
C ASP A 25 2.53 -2.24 5.09
N PHE A 26 1.25 -2.25 4.74
CA PHE A 26 0.31 -3.23 5.30
C PHE A 26 0.72 -4.65 4.93
N MET A 27 1.07 -4.88 3.67
CA MET A 27 1.47 -6.19 3.20
C MET A 27 2.73 -6.68 3.89
N VAL A 28 3.73 -5.80 4.02
CA VAL A 28 4.97 -6.15 4.69
C VAL A 28 4.72 -6.53 6.15
N LEU A 29 4.03 -5.66 6.87
CA LEU A 29 3.82 -5.89 8.30
C LEU A 29 2.94 -7.11 8.56
N SER A 30 1.92 -7.32 7.72
CA SER A 30 1.06 -8.49 7.88
C SER A 30 1.83 -9.79 7.63
N ASP A 31 2.71 -9.80 6.65
CA ASP A 31 3.54 -10.98 6.37
C ASP A 31 4.48 -11.26 7.54
N LEU A 32 5.07 -10.21 8.10
CA LEU A 32 5.99 -10.35 9.23
C LEU A 32 5.30 -10.81 10.53
N MET A 33 3.98 -10.72 10.58
CA MET A 33 3.23 -11.28 11.71
C MET A 33 3.44 -12.78 11.85
N GLY A 34 3.70 -13.45 10.75
CA GLY A 34 3.94 -14.90 10.76
C GLY A 34 5.38 -15.28 11.10
N GLY A 35 6.24 -14.31 11.32
CA GLY A 35 7.65 -14.54 11.62
C GLY A 35 8.54 -13.75 10.71
N GLN A 36 9.84 -13.97 10.83
CA GLN A 36 10.79 -13.26 9.99
C GLN A 36 10.64 -13.65 8.52
N ARG A 37 10.96 -12.71 7.63
CA ARG A 37 10.88 -12.93 6.19
C ARG A 37 12.07 -12.29 5.50
N TYR A 38 12.53 -12.93 4.44
CA TYR A 38 13.52 -12.35 3.56
C TYR A 38 12.85 -11.36 2.63
N HIS A 39 13.67 -10.43 2.11
CA HIS A 39 13.21 -9.42 1.15
C HIS A 39 12.46 -10.06 -0.02
N SER A 40 13.05 -11.08 -0.62
CA SER A 40 12.46 -11.73 -1.79
C SER A 40 11.16 -12.47 -1.47
N GLU A 41 11.06 -13.03 -0.25
CA GLU A 41 9.84 -13.70 0.17
C GLU A 41 8.67 -12.73 0.23
N MET A 42 8.91 -11.55 0.77
CA MET A 42 7.86 -10.53 0.88
C MET A 42 7.43 -10.01 -0.47
N GLU A 43 8.39 -9.83 -1.40
CA GLU A 43 8.05 -9.42 -2.76
C GLU A 43 7.17 -10.46 -3.45
N GLN A 44 7.52 -11.73 -3.30
CA GLN A 44 6.73 -12.80 -3.88
C GLN A 44 5.33 -12.87 -3.28
N PHE A 45 5.24 -12.69 -1.97
CA PHE A 45 3.96 -12.70 -1.28
C PHE A 45 3.03 -11.60 -1.81
N ILE A 46 3.58 -10.40 -2.00
CA ILE A 46 2.80 -9.28 -2.54
C ILE A 46 2.33 -9.59 -3.95
N THR A 47 3.24 -10.06 -4.80
CA THR A 47 2.91 -10.38 -6.18
C THR A 47 1.84 -11.46 -6.27
N GLN A 48 1.95 -12.48 -5.42
CA GLN A 48 0.95 -13.56 -5.40
C GLN A 48 -0.41 -13.06 -4.91
N THR A 49 -0.40 -12.21 -3.89
CA THR A 49 -1.65 -11.67 -3.36
C THR A 49 -2.39 -10.85 -4.41
N PHE A 50 -1.65 -10.15 -5.25
CA PHE A 50 -2.24 -9.28 -6.26
C PHE A 50 -2.26 -9.90 -7.66
N ASN A 51 -2.28 -11.22 -7.72
CA ASN A 51 -2.46 -11.98 -8.96
C ASN A 51 -1.45 -11.61 -10.05
N GLY A 52 -0.20 -11.53 -9.67
CA GLY A 52 0.88 -11.24 -10.60
C GLY A 52 1.24 -9.77 -10.75
N VAL A 53 0.49 -8.89 -10.10
CA VAL A 53 0.84 -7.47 -10.12
C VAL A 53 1.86 -7.22 -9.01
N GLY A 54 3.09 -7.02 -9.41
CA GLY A 54 4.17 -6.78 -8.46
C GLY A 54 4.39 -5.32 -8.15
N VAL A 55 5.37 -5.08 -7.31
CA VAL A 55 5.78 -3.73 -6.96
C VAL A 55 7.16 -3.50 -7.55
N ASN A 56 7.44 -2.27 -7.96
CA ASN A 56 8.75 -1.90 -8.44
C ASN A 56 9.78 -2.20 -7.34
N ASP A 57 10.86 -2.88 -7.69
CA ASP A 57 11.86 -3.33 -6.73
C ASP A 57 12.51 -2.18 -5.95
N ALA A 58 12.85 -1.11 -6.64
CA ALA A 58 13.44 0.06 -5.98
C ALA A 58 12.45 0.69 -5.00
N TYR A 59 11.18 0.77 -5.38
CA TYR A 59 10.15 1.32 -4.50
C TYR A 59 9.96 0.44 -3.27
N PHE A 60 9.93 -0.87 -3.49
CA PHE A 60 9.77 -1.81 -2.37
C PHE A 60 10.95 -1.70 -1.39
N SER A 61 12.16 -1.64 -1.91
CA SER A 61 13.36 -1.48 -1.09
C SER A 61 13.31 -0.19 -0.30
N ASN A 62 12.83 0.89 -0.91
CA ASN A 62 12.69 2.17 -0.22
C ASN A 62 11.64 2.10 0.89
N ARG A 63 10.55 1.36 0.68
CA ARG A 63 9.55 1.19 1.74
C ARG A 63 10.11 0.40 2.91
N LEU A 64 10.85 -0.67 2.64
CA LEU A 64 11.49 -1.44 3.71
C LEU A 64 12.48 -0.57 4.49
N LYS A 65 13.24 0.25 3.79
CA LYS A 65 14.16 1.17 4.44
C LYS A 65 13.43 2.17 5.32
N ALA A 66 12.33 2.72 4.82
CA ALA A 66 11.54 3.68 5.59
C ALA A 66 10.93 3.04 6.84
N LEU A 67 10.43 1.82 6.72
CA LEU A 67 9.90 1.10 7.87
C LEU A 67 10.99 0.79 8.89
N PHE A 68 12.18 0.47 8.42
CA PHE A 68 13.32 0.24 9.30
C PHE A 68 13.74 1.52 10.01
N GLU A 69 13.83 2.63 9.29
CA GLU A 69 14.23 3.91 9.86
C GLU A 69 13.20 4.43 10.85
N ALA A 70 11.94 4.11 10.64
CA ALA A 70 10.87 4.49 11.57
C ALA A 70 10.81 3.57 12.80
N GLY A 71 11.59 2.50 12.80
CA GLY A 71 11.61 1.56 13.91
C GLY A 71 10.51 0.53 13.90
N HIS A 72 9.78 0.41 12.79
CA HIS A 72 8.68 -0.55 12.69
C HIS A 72 9.12 -1.96 12.36
N VAL A 73 10.31 -2.10 11.82
CA VAL A 73 10.91 -3.41 11.56
C VAL A 73 12.38 -3.36 11.95
N THR A 74 12.94 -4.53 12.26
CA THR A 74 14.39 -4.71 12.37
C THR A 74 14.89 -5.38 11.11
N ARG A 75 16.17 -5.19 10.83
CA ARG A 75 16.78 -5.69 9.61
C ARG A 75 18.04 -6.45 9.99
N HIS A 76 18.16 -7.65 9.47
CA HIS A 76 19.24 -8.55 9.83
C HIS A 76 19.89 -9.15 8.58
N TRP A 77 21.13 -9.60 8.75
CA TRP A 77 21.83 -10.31 7.69
C TRP A 77 21.82 -11.79 8.02
N ASP A 78 21.78 -12.61 7.00
CA ASP A 78 21.81 -14.05 7.20
C ASP A 78 23.26 -14.51 7.15
N GLY A 79 23.87 -14.67 8.32
CA GLY A 79 25.27 -15.09 8.43
C GLY A 79 26.19 -14.13 7.71
N ASP A 80 27.07 -14.68 6.86
CA ASP A 80 28.02 -13.89 6.11
C ASP A 80 27.47 -13.40 4.78
N ASN A 81 26.26 -13.76 4.45
CA ASN A 81 25.66 -13.41 3.17
C ASN A 81 25.00 -12.03 3.24
N ARG A 82 25.73 -11.02 2.73
CA ARG A 82 25.25 -9.65 2.76
C ARG A 82 24.03 -9.40 1.88
N TYR A 83 23.72 -10.32 0.99
CA TYR A 83 22.62 -10.14 0.06
C TYR A 83 21.32 -10.72 0.58
N ASN A 84 21.39 -11.51 1.66
CA ASN A 84 20.20 -12.10 2.26
C ASN A 84 19.83 -11.37 3.53
N ARG A 85 19.02 -10.34 3.37
CA ARG A 85 18.47 -9.61 4.51
C ARG A 85 17.14 -10.20 4.90
N PHE A 86 16.93 -10.35 6.19
CA PHE A 86 15.60 -10.68 6.67
C PHE A 86 15.14 -9.65 7.68
N TYR A 87 13.84 -9.58 7.84
CA TYR A 87 13.18 -8.54 8.62
C TYR A 87 12.28 -9.15 9.67
N ARG A 88 12.12 -8.44 10.77
CA ARG A 88 11.17 -8.81 11.83
C ARG A 88 10.37 -7.59 12.20
N ILE A 89 9.12 -7.81 12.60
CA ILE A 89 8.27 -6.72 13.06
C ILE A 89 8.63 -6.38 14.50
N THR A 90 8.54 -5.10 14.85
CA THR A 90 8.77 -4.61 16.20
C THR A 90 7.44 -4.30 16.88
N ASP A 91 7.47 -3.96 18.18
CA ASP A 91 6.27 -3.52 18.87
C ASP A 91 5.69 -2.27 18.23
N SER A 92 6.55 -1.34 17.82
CA SER A 92 6.14 -0.14 17.09
C SER A 92 5.48 -0.51 15.76
N GLY A 93 6.04 -1.49 15.04
CA GLY A 93 5.46 -1.98 13.80
C GLY A 93 4.09 -2.61 14.01
N MET A 94 3.95 -3.32 15.12
CA MET A 94 2.67 -3.93 15.48
C MET A 94 1.60 -2.85 15.71
N GLU A 95 1.97 -1.78 16.41
CA GLU A 95 1.03 -0.68 16.66
C GLU A 95 0.65 0.01 15.37
N TYR A 96 1.61 0.23 14.47
CA TYR A 96 1.34 0.82 13.16
C TYR A 96 0.42 -0.10 12.34
N PHE A 97 0.66 -1.39 12.37
CA PHE A 97 -0.19 -2.35 11.69
C PHE A 97 -1.62 -2.32 12.22
N LYS A 98 -1.78 -2.28 13.54
CA LYS A 98 -3.11 -2.19 14.14
C LYS A 98 -3.85 -0.92 13.71
N LEU A 99 -3.14 0.19 13.64
CA LEU A 99 -3.72 1.45 13.19
C LEU A 99 -4.22 1.33 11.75
N MET A 100 -3.38 0.77 10.88
CA MET A 100 -3.78 0.58 9.48
C MET A 100 -4.95 -0.38 9.36
N LEU A 101 -4.95 -1.46 10.15
CA LEU A 101 -6.04 -2.43 10.13
C LEU A 101 -7.37 -1.78 10.50
N ARG A 102 -7.32 -0.80 11.37
CA ARG A 102 -8.49 -0.05 11.80
C ARG A 102 -8.99 0.94 10.74
N GLU A 103 -8.04 1.61 10.05
CA GLU A 103 -8.38 2.70 9.15
C GLU A 103 -8.54 2.29 7.68
N MET A 104 -7.83 1.26 7.26
CA MET A 104 -7.81 0.89 5.84
C MET A 104 -9.13 0.39 5.26
N PRO A 105 -9.94 -0.38 5.99
CA PRO A 105 -11.16 -0.92 5.36
C PRO A 105 -12.07 0.16 4.76
N GLU A 106 -12.29 1.25 5.48
CA GLU A 106 -13.12 2.33 4.95
C GLU A 106 -12.46 3.05 3.79
N ARG A 107 -11.16 3.24 3.87
CA ARG A 107 -10.41 3.89 2.79
C ARG A 107 -10.43 3.04 1.51
N VAL A 108 -10.32 1.72 1.66
CA VAL A 108 -10.39 0.81 0.51
C VAL A 108 -11.77 0.87 -0.12
N LYS A 109 -12.82 0.90 0.69
CA LYS A 109 -14.18 1.01 0.16
C LYS A 109 -14.37 2.30 -0.63
N ARG A 110 -13.82 3.41 -0.13
CA ARG A 110 -13.88 4.68 -0.86
C ARG A 110 -13.10 4.62 -2.15
N ALA A 111 -11.91 4.03 -2.10
CA ALA A 111 -11.09 3.88 -3.31
C ALA A 111 -11.82 3.08 -4.36
N LYS A 112 -12.46 1.99 -3.96
CA LYS A 112 -13.24 1.17 -4.89
C LYS A 112 -14.34 1.98 -5.54
N ARG A 113 -15.07 2.77 -4.76
CA ARG A 113 -16.15 3.61 -5.32
C ARG A 113 -15.60 4.63 -6.31
N VAL A 114 -14.47 5.22 -6.00
CA VAL A 114 -13.83 6.19 -6.90
C VAL A 114 -13.44 5.50 -8.21
N TYR A 115 -12.80 4.35 -8.12
CA TYR A 115 -12.37 3.64 -9.32
C TYR A 115 -13.54 3.10 -10.13
N ASP A 116 -14.59 2.62 -9.46
CA ASP A 116 -15.80 2.18 -10.17
C ASP A 116 -16.46 3.33 -10.92
N SER A 117 -16.52 4.50 -10.28
CA SER A 117 -17.06 5.69 -10.93
C SER A 117 -16.21 6.12 -12.13
N PHE A 118 -14.90 6.05 -11.96
CA PHE A 118 -13.98 6.40 -13.03
C PHE A 118 -14.09 5.40 -14.18
N ASP A 119 -14.18 4.12 -13.87
CA ASP A 119 -14.37 3.09 -14.86
C ASP A 119 -15.62 3.32 -15.70
N SER A 120 -16.74 3.63 -15.02
CA SER A 120 -17.98 3.95 -15.72
C SER A 120 -17.86 5.20 -16.59
N TYR A 121 -17.11 6.18 -16.08
CA TYR A 121 -16.88 7.41 -16.84
C TYR A 121 -16.07 7.12 -18.10
N ILE A 122 -15.01 6.32 -17.98
CA ILE A 122 -14.16 5.96 -19.10
C ILE A 122 -14.97 5.24 -20.19
N GLU A 123 -15.91 4.38 -19.78
CA GLU A 123 -16.71 3.62 -20.74
C GLU A 123 -17.49 4.51 -21.70
N LYS A 124 -17.85 5.72 -21.28
CA LYS A 124 -18.55 6.65 -22.18
C LYS A 124 -17.73 7.00 -23.39
N PHE A 125 -16.42 6.94 -23.27
CA PHE A 125 -15.50 7.31 -24.35
C PHE A 125 -14.98 6.11 -25.11
N GLY A 126 -15.11 4.92 -24.56
CA GLY A 126 -14.60 3.71 -25.19
C GLY A 126 -15.30 3.34 -26.50
N LYS A 127 -16.50 3.87 -26.70
CA LYS A 127 -17.26 3.64 -27.93
C LYS A 127 -17.15 4.78 -28.91
N MET A 128 -16.43 5.83 -28.57
CA MET A 128 -16.27 7.00 -29.43
C MET A 128 -15.16 6.75 -30.44
N ASN A 129 -15.39 7.24 -31.64
CA ASN A 129 -14.36 7.15 -32.66
C ASN A 129 -13.47 8.37 -32.59
N LEU A 130 -12.40 8.27 -31.84
CA LEU A 130 -11.46 9.37 -31.66
C LEU A 130 -10.33 9.23 -32.68
N LYS A 131 -10.03 10.34 -33.34
CA LYS A 131 -8.96 10.36 -34.34
C LYS A 131 -7.82 11.25 -33.92
#